data_9dec3614535c1b89b2794585abb3d93c
#
_entry.id   9dec3614535c1b89b2794585abb3d93c
#
_cell.length_a   1.000
_cell.length_b   1.000
_cell.length_c   1.000
_cell.angle_alpha   90.00
_cell.angle_beta   90.00
_cell.angle_gamma   90.00
#
_symmetry.space_group_name_H-M   'P 1'
#
loop_
_entity.id
_entity.type
_entity.pdbx_description
1 polymer ?
#
loop_
_entity_poly.entity_id
_entity_poly.type
_entity_poly.pdbx_seq_one_letter_code
_entity_poly.pdbx_strand_id
1 'polypeptide(L)'
;MSELQTLVAEPWGDWGLIDCGNGQKLERYGDVRVVRPEPQAMWAPARQDWGTDATFVPGSDEEGGGRWVQHRPVPKQWELSRGAVRFHASLTPFRHLGFFPDMAPQWDWMRERSPDADVLNLFGYTGVGTLLLSDVGARLVHVDASKKSVKQGKENARLSGLDDRPIRWIVDDATKFTAREMRRERRYDGILLDPPKFGRGPTGEVWRLEENIAPL
;
A
#
# COMPACT_ATOMS: atom_id res chain seq x y z
N MET A 1 -19.98 23.17 7.16
CA MET A 1 -19.74 21.95 6.36
C MET A 1 -18.33 22.08 5.80
N SER A 2 -17.43 21.14 6.08
CA SER A 2 -16.10 21.15 5.46
C SER A 2 -16.25 20.89 3.97
N GLU A 3 -15.60 21.70 3.15
CA GLU A 3 -15.57 21.53 1.69
C GLU A 3 -14.88 20.18 1.35
N LEU A 4 -15.45 19.44 0.40
CA LEU A 4 -14.86 18.18 -0.05
C LEU A 4 -13.55 18.48 -0.80
N GLN A 5 -12.43 17.98 -0.29
CA GLN A 5 -11.14 18.13 -0.94
C GLN A 5 -10.81 16.90 -1.79
N THR A 6 -10.52 17.10 -3.06
CA THR A 6 -10.00 16.03 -3.94
C THR A 6 -8.48 16.04 -3.91
N LEU A 7 -7.89 14.90 -3.56
CA LEU A 7 -6.45 14.66 -3.64
C LEU A 7 -6.15 13.79 -4.86
N VAL A 8 -5.16 14.17 -5.65
CA VAL A 8 -4.76 13.46 -6.87
C VAL A 8 -3.37 12.88 -6.68
N ALA A 9 -3.20 11.60 -7.00
CA ALA A 9 -1.90 10.94 -6.98
C ALA A 9 -1.10 11.33 -8.23
N GLU A 10 -0.19 12.29 -8.07
CA GLU A 10 0.70 12.72 -9.14
C GLU A 10 1.79 11.68 -9.43
N PRO A 11 2.21 11.52 -10.69
CA PRO A 11 3.35 10.69 -11.04
C PRO A 11 4.63 11.15 -10.33
N TRP A 12 5.49 10.19 -10.00
CA TRP A 12 6.84 10.49 -9.52
C TRP A 12 7.87 9.65 -10.27
N GLY A 13 9.16 9.80 -9.94
CA GLY A 13 10.27 9.15 -10.64
C GLY A 13 10.02 7.69 -11.02
N ASP A 14 9.53 6.89 -10.07
CA ASP A 14 9.36 5.45 -10.25
C ASP A 14 7.91 4.98 -10.45
N TRP A 15 6.92 5.87 -10.44
CA TRP A 15 5.55 5.49 -10.76
C TRP A 15 4.85 6.55 -11.58
N GLY A 16 3.97 6.11 -12.48
CA GLY A 16 3.05 6.99 -13.18
C GLY A 16 1.96 6.23 -13.92
N LEU A 17 0.76 6.80 -13.91
CA LEU A 17 -0.31 6.42 -14.81
C LEU A 17 0.04 6.93 -16.21
N ILE A 18 0.13 6.03 -17.20
CA ILE A 18 0.47 6.39 -18.58
C ILE A 18 -0.79 6.63 -19.41
N ASP A 19 -1.79 5.75 -19.25
CA ASP A 19 -3.07 5.81 -19.96
C ASP A 19 -4.11 4.95 -19.23
N CYS A 20 -5.39 5.18 -19.48
CA CYS A 20 -6.47 4.34 -19.00
C CYS A 20 -7.67 4.39 -19.93
N GLY A 21 -8.44 3.31 -19.94
CA GLY A 21 -9.66 3.19 -20.75
C GLY A 21 -10.06 1.73 -20.94
N ASN A 22 -11.26 1.51 -21.46
CA ASN A 22 -11.81 0.18 -21.69
C ASN A 22 -11.73 -0.76 -20.48
N GLY A 23 -11.94 -0.21 -19.27
CA GLY A 23 -11.89 -0.96 -18.03
C GLY A 23 -10.49 -1.33 -17.55
N GLN A 24 -9.44 -0.71 -18.09
CA GLN A 24 -8.04 -0.99 -17.80
C GLN A 24 -7.22 0.28 -17.57
N LYS A 25 -6.05 0.13 -16.95
CA LYS A 25 -5.03 1.17 -16.82
C LYS A 25 -3.64 0.62 -17.12
N LEU A 26 -2.86 1.43 -17.84
CA LEU A 26 -1.44 1.22 -18.11
C LEU A 26 -0.63 2.10 -17.15
N GLU A 27 0.23 1.48 -16.36
CA GLU A 27 1.07 2.15 -15.38
C GLU A 27 2.53 1.77 -15.55
N ARG A 28 3.42 2.66 -15.11
CA ARG A 28 4.86 2.45 -15.03
C ARG A 28 5.29 2.29 -13.58
N TYR A 29 6.14 1.32 -13.31
CA TYR A 29 6.76 1.01 -12.01
C TYR A 29 8.27 0.84 -12.21
N GLY A 30 9.04 1.93 -12.10
CA GLY A 30 10.41 1.99 -12.58
C GLY A 30 10.44 1.81 -14.10
N ASP A 31 11.18 0.81 -14.58
CA ASP A 31 11.24 0.46 -16.01
C ASP A 31 10.15 -0.51 -16.46
N VAL A 32 9.38 -1.07 -15.51
CA VAL A 32 8.35 -2.07 -15.79
C VAL A 32 6.99 -1.40 -16.07
N ARG A 33 6.39 -1.73 -17.21
CA ARG A 33 5.04 -1.29 -17.58
C ARG A 33 4.04 -2.40 -17.42
N VAL A 34 2.93 -2.12 -16.74
CA VAL A 34 1.90 -3.12 -16.48
C VAL A 34 0.51 -2.62 -16.83
N VAL A 35 -0.33 -3.55 -17.28
CA VAL A 35 -1.76 -3.33 -17.46
C VAL A 35 -2.52 -4.02 -16.34
N ARG A 36 -3.43 -3.29 -15.71
CA ARG A 36 -4.29 -3.80 -14.64
C ARG A 36 -5.74 -3.40 -14.87
N PRO A 37 -6.72 -4.17 -14.34
CA PRO A 37 -8.13 -3.78 -14.38
C PRO A 37 -8.37 -2.45 -13.64
N GLU A 38 -9.17 -1.59 -14.29
CA GLU A 38 -9.72 -0.36 -13.74
C GLU A 38 -11.15 -0.16 -14.24
N PRO A 39 -12.14 -0.83 -13.61
CA PRO A 39 -13.52 -0.86 -14.12
C PRO A 39 -14.16 0.53 -14.27
N GLN A 40 -13.65 1.52 -13.55
CA GLN A 40 -14.16 2.90 -13.61
C GLN A 40 -13.70 3.64 -14.88
N ALA A 41 -12.64 3.18 -15.54
CA ALA A 41 -12.15 3.75 -16.80
C ALA A 41 -12.98 3.28 -18.00
N MET A 42 -14.23 3.75 -18.09
CA MET A 42 -15.21 3.30 -19.11
C MET A 42 -15.02 3.99 -20.47
N TRP A 43 -14.19 5.01 -20.56
CA TRP A 43 -13.85 5.73 -21.80
C TRP A 43 -12.86 4.95 -22.67
N ALA A 44 -12.69 5.37 -23.90
CA ALA A 44 -11.65 4.83 -24.77
C ALA A 44 -10.26 5.36 -24.33
N PRO A 45 -9.20 4.52 -24.36
CA PRO A 45 -7.86 4.98 -24.06
C PRO A 45 -7.37 5.98 -25.09
N ALA A 46 -6.48 6.88 -24.67
CA ALA A 46 -5.89 7.86 -25.57
C ALA A 46 -4.91 7.25 -26.59
N ARG A 47 -4.31 6.10 -26.24
CA ARG A 47 -3.34 5.37 -27.08
C ARG A 47 -3.95 4.08 -27.60
N GLN A 48 -3.74 3.79 -28.90
CA GLN A 48 -4.20 2.54 -29.50
C GLN A 48 -3.33 1.33 -29.13
N ASP A 49 -2.04 1.55 -28.90
CA ASP A 49 -1.09 0.50 -28.51
C ASP A 49 -0.46 0.82 -27.16
N TRP A 50 -0.58 -0.15 -26.27
CA TRP A 50 0.01 -0.14 -24.95
C TRP A 50 1.16 -1.13 -24.88
N GLY A 51 2.36 -0.73 -25.27
CA GLY A 51 3.57 -1.55 -25.04
C GLY A 51 3.70 -1.86 -23.56
N THR A 52 3.35 -3.08 -23.14
CA THR A 52 3.37 -3.54 -21.75
C THR A 52 4.28 -4.74 -21.56
N ASP A 53 4.88 -4.85 -20.36
CA ASP A 53 5.72 -5.98 -19.99
C ASP A 53 4.90 -7.10 -19.32
N ALA A 54 3.83 -6.74 -18.61
CA ALA A 54 2.91 -7.70 -18.01
C ALA A 54 1.48 -7.19 -17.92
N THR A 55 0.52 -8.11 -18.02
CA THR A 55 -0.92 -7.83 -17.87
C THR A 55 -1.49 -8.70 -16.75
N PHE A 56 -2.22 -8.09 -15.81
CA PHE A 56 -2.94 -8.83 -14.79
C PHE A 56 -4.26 -9.35 -15.33
N VAL A 57 -4.46 -10.65 -15.22
CA VAL A 57 -5.72 -11.32 -15.55
C VAL A 57 -6.40 -11.74 -14.26
N PRO A 58 -7.56 -11.15 -13.92
CA PRO A 58 -8.30 -11.51 -12.72
C PRO A 58 -8.66 -12.99 -12.70
N GLY A 59 -8.67 -13.60 -11.53
CA GLY A 59 -9.25 -14.91 -11.27
C GLY A 59 -10.76 -14.82 -11.13
N SER A 60 -11.39 -15.95 -10.85
CA SER A 60 -12.84 -16.07 -10.62
C SER A 60 -13.22 -15.86 -9.14
N ASP A 61 -12.25 -15.71 -8.26
CA ASP A 61 -12.47 -15.58 -6.82
C ASP A 61 -12.76 -14.12 -6.39
N GLU A 62 -13.66 -13.98 -5.45
CA GLU A 62 -14.06 -12.67 -4.89
C GLU A 62 -12.92 -12.00 -4.10
N GLU A 63 -11.88 -12.72 -3.73
CA GLU A 63 -10.71 -12.24 -2.98
C GLU A 63 -9.74 -11.40 -3.83
N GLY A 64 -10.02 -11.23 -5.13
CA GLY A 64 -9.21 -10.38 -6.03
C GLY A 64 -7.90 -11.03 -6.47
N GLY A 65 -7.77 -12.33 -6.34
CA GLY A 65 -6.69 -13.13 -6.88
C GLY A 65 -6.67 -13.15 -8.40
N GLY A 66 -5.55 -13.59 -8.97
CA GLY A 66 -5.39 -13.68 -10.41
C GLY A 66 -3.98 -14.07 -10.80
N ARG A 67 -3.63 -13.79 -12.04
CA ARG A 67 -2.31 -14.10 -12.56
C ARG A 67 -1.78 -13.00 -13.46
N TRP A 68 -0.46 -12.86 -13.49
CA TRP A 68 0.24 -12.00 -14.43
C TRP A 68 0.62 -12.80 -15.68
N VAL A 69 0.23 -12.27 -16.83
CA VAL A 69 0.74 -12.74 -18.14
C VAL A 69 1.88 -11.82 -18.51
N GLN A 70 3.10 -12.35 -18.50
CA GLN A 70 4.30 -11.62 -18.88
C GLN A 70 4.48 -11.67 -20.41
N HIS A 71 4.64 -10.51 -21.03
CA HIS A 71 4.90 -10.35 -22.46
C HIS A 71 6.41 -10.16 -22.72
N ARG A 72 7.13 -9.75 -21.67
CA ARG A 72 8.60 -9.61 -21.62
C ARG A 72 9.11 -10.12 -20.27
N PRO A 73 10.39 -10.46 -20.16
CA PRO A 73 10.99 -10.83 -18.88
C PRO A 73 10.83 -9.69 -17.85
N VAL A 74 10.21 -9.98 -16.73
CA VAL A 74 10.07 -9.05 -15.58
C VAL A 74 10.87 -9.62 -14.41
N PRO A 75 11.68 -8.82 -13.71
CA PRO A 75 12.38 -9.27 -12.50
C PRO A 75 11.39 -9.84 -11.47
N LYS A 76 11.82 -10.84 -10.70
CA LYS A 76 11.00 -11.37 -9.60
C LYS A 76 10.67 -10.29 -8.56
N GLN A 77 11.60 -9.36 -8.39
CA GLN A 77 11.51 -8.22 -7.50
C GLN A 77 12.42 -7.12 -8.03
N TRP A 78 12.01 -5.86 -7.93
CA TRP A 78 12.83 -4.70 -8.31
C TRP A 78 12.60 -3.56 -7.33
N GLU A 79 13.58 -2.69 -7.24
CA GLU A 79 13.58 -1.55 -6.34
C GLU A 79 12.85 -0.36 -6.96
N LEU A 80 12.05 0.31 -6.15
CA LEU A 80 11.43 1.60 -6.42
C LEU A 80 11.71 2.54 -5.27
N SER A 81 11.55 3.84 -5.51
CA SER A 81 11.74 4.88 -4.51
C SER A 81 10.62 5.92 -4.51
N ARG A 82 10.40 6.55 -3.35
CA ARG A 82 9.66 7.80 -3.21
C ARG A 82 10.36 8.68 -2.18
N GLY A 83 10.94 9.79 -2.62
CA GLY A 83 11.86 10.56 -1.79
C GLY A 83 13.05 9.73 -1.35
N ALA A 84 13.35 9.71 -0.06
CA ALA A 84 14.42 8.91 0.52
C ALA A 84 14.04 7.43 0.76
N VAL A 85 12.75 7.10 0.71
CA VAL A 85 12.27 5.74 0.99
C VAL A 85 12.41 4.85 -0.24
N ARG A 86 13.08 3.71 -0.06
CA ARG A 86 13.24 2.65 -1.06
C ARG A 86 12.42 1.43 -0.67
N PHE A 87 11.82 0.78 -1.65
CA PHE A 87 10.98 -0.40 -1.40
C PHE A 87 10.95 -1.30 -2.63
N HIS A 88 10.60 -2.55 -2.40
CA HIS A 88 10.52 -3.53 -3.45
C HIS A 88 9.12 -3.63 -4.06
N ALA A 89 9.07 -3.66 -5.39
CA ALA A 89 7.91 -4.08 -6.16
C ALA A 89 8.08 -5.50 -6.68
N SER A 90 6.97 -6.19 -6.91
CA SER A 90 6.92 -7.51 -7.56
C SER A 90 5.55 -7.76 -8.17
N LEU A 91 5.47 -8.65 -9.15
CA LEU A 91 4.20 -9.16 -9.64
C LEU A 91 3.62 -10.13 -8.60
N THR A 92 2.74 -9.62 -7.73
CA THR A 92 2.12 -10.43 -6.66
C THR A 92 0.99 -11.30 -7.22
N PRO A 93 0.49 -12.31 -6.49
CA PRO A 93 -0.70 -13.07 -6.91
C PRO A 93 -1.98 -12.21 -7.00
N PHE A 94 -1.91 -10.95 -6.61
CA PHE A 94 -2.98 -9.96 -6.68
C PHE A 94 -2.68 -8.91 -7.75
N ARG A 95 -3.64 -8.01 -7.98
CA ARG A 95 -3.50 -6.93 -8.98
C ARG A 95 -2.53 -5.81 -8.60
N HIS A 96 -2.07 -5.72 -7.34
CA HIS A 96 -1.10 -4.71 -6.89
C HIS A 96 0.35 -5.26 -6.93
N LEU A 97 1.33 -4.36 -6.92
CA LEU A 97 2.75 -4.70 -7.03
C LEU A 97 3.51 -4.65 -5.69
N GLY A 98 2.82 -4.81 -4.58
CA GLY A 98 3.41 -4.77 -3.24
C GLY A 98 3.24 -3.44 -2.52
N PHE A 99 2.63 -2.44 -3.14
CA PHE A 99 2.25 -1.16 -2.55
C PHE A 99 1.10 -0.52 -3.34
N PHE A 100 0.56 0.58 -2.84
CA PHE A 100 -0.60 1.28 -3.39
C PHE A 100 -0.22 2.73 -3.70
N PRO A 101 0.12 3.06 -4.96
CA PRO A 101 0.56 4.40 -5.33
C PRO A 101 -0.53 5.48 -5.21
N ASP A 102 -1.79 5.09 -5.25
CA ASP A 102 -2.96 5.95 -5.01
C ASP A 102 -3.01 6.51 -3.58
N MET A 103 -2.29 5.90 -2.62
CA MET A 103 -2.11 6.41 -1.26
C MET A 103 -1.10 7.56 -1.16
N ALA A 104 -0.38 7.88 -2.24
CA ALA A 104 0.69 8.88 -2.19
C ALA A 104 0.25 10.26 -1.68
N PRO A 105 -0.91 10.83 -2.08
CA PRO A 105 -1.37 12.12 -1.55
C PRO A 105 -1.64 12.10 -0.05
N GLN A 106 -2.16 10.98 0.47
CA GLN A 106 -2.40 10.79 1.90
C GLN A 106 -1.08 10.71 2.67
N TRP A 107 -0.07 10.00 2.13
CA TRP A 107 1.26 9.95 2.73
C TRP A 107 1.90 11.34 2.80
N ASP A 108 1.82 12.14 1.73
CA ASP A 108 2.36 13.50 1.71
C ASP A 108 1.64 14.39 2.71
N TRP A 109 0.30 14.35 2.72
CA TRP A 109 -0.52 15.09 3.67
C TRP A 109 -0.18 14.75 5.13
N MET A 110 0.04 13.46 5.44
CA MET A 110 0.43 13.00 6.76
C MET A 110 1.86 13.41 7.13
N ARG A 111 2.82 13.29 6.20
CA ARG A 111 4.22 13.69 6.41
C ARG A 111 4.34 15.14 6.85
N GLU A 112 3.58 16.04 6.25
CA GLU A 112 3.56 17.46 6.61
C GLU A 112 3.07 17.72 8.04
N ARG A 113 2.25 16.80 8.59
CA ARG A 113 1.57 16.94 9.90
C ARG A 113 2.12 16.06 11.00
N SER A 114 3.06 15.19 10.70
CA SER A 114 3.56 14.17 11.63
C SER A 114 5.06 14.28 11.95
N PRO A 115 5.74 15.47 11.88
CA PRO A 115 7.10 15.54 12.36
C PRO A 115 7.11 15.22 13.85
N ASP A 116 7.96 14.26 14.26
CA ASP A 116 8.14 13.78 15.64
C ASP A 116 6.87 13.21 16.33
N ALA A 117 5.79 12.97 15.59
CA ALA A 117 4.52 12.45 16.10
C ALA A 117 4.58 10.96 16.47
N ASP A 118 3.73 10.52 17.39
CA ASP A 118 3.42 9.11 17.64
C ASP A 118 2.29 8.66 16.69
N VAL A 119 2.59 7.78 15.75
CA VAL A 119 1.63 7.35 14.72
C VAL A 119 1.40 5.84 14.77
N LEU A 120 0.12 5.45 14.76
CA LEU A 120 -0.32 4.07 14.61
C LEU A 120 -0.69 3.81 13.14
N ASN A 121 -0.02 2.86 12.50
CA ASN A 121 -0.39 2.37 11.17
C ASN A 121 -0.99 0.97 11.28
N LEU A 122 -2.29 0.86 11.05
CA LEU A 122 -3.04 -0.39 11.00
C LEU A 122 -3.19 -0.86 9.55
N PHE A 123 -3.14 -2.17 9.33
CA PHE A 123 -3.10 -2.78 8.00
C PHE A 123 -1.91 -2.25 7.18
N GLY A 124 -0.77 -2.08 7.85
CA GLY A 124 0.39 -1.35 7.33
C GLY A 124 1.10 -2.02 6.16
N TYR A 125 0.73 -3.26 5.82
CA TYR A 125 1.19 -4.05 4.68
C TYR A 125 2.73 -4.09 4.60
N THR A 126 3.31 -3.72 3.46
CA THR A 126 4.77 -3.71 3.22
C THR A 126 5.48 -2.46 3.76
N GLY A 127 4.76 -1.60 4.48
CA GLY A 127 5.31 -0.52 5.28
C GLY A 127 5.73 0.73 4.53
N VAL A 128 5.36 0.94 3.26
CA VAL A 128 5.77 2.14 2.52
C VAL A 128 5.29 3.41 3.22
N GLY A 129 4.01 3.49 3.61
CA GLY A 129 3.48 4.63 4.38
C GLY A 129 4.18 4.80 5.74
N THR A 130 4.46 3.69 6.45
CA THR A 130 5.22 3.70 7.71
C THR A 130 6.60 4.34 7.52
N LEU A 131 7.34 3.94 6.48
CA LEU A 131 8.69 4.44 6.23
C LEU A 131 8.69 5.90 5.82
N LEU A 132 7.73 6.33 5.00
CA LEU A 132 7.58 7.72 4.61
C LEU A 132 7.30 8.64 5.81
N LEU A 133 6.53 8.19 6.79
CA LEU A 133 6.30 8.93 8.04
C LEU A 133 7.52 8.88 8.97
N SER A 134 8.21 7.75 9.04
CA SER A 134 9.44 7.62 9.83
C SER A 134 10.57 8.49 9.31
N ASP A 135 10.63 8.74 8.00
CA ASP A 135 11.61 9.62 7.36
C ASP A 135 11.53 11.07 7.88
N VAL A 136 10.34 11.54 8.25
CA VAL A 136 10.13 12.88 8.86
C VAL A 136 10.17 12.88 10.39
N GLY A 137 10.69 11.83 11.01
CA GLY A 137 10.92 11.77 12.47
C GLY A 137 9.79 11.11 13.28
N ALA A 138 8.68 10.74 12.67
CA ALA A 138 7.58 10.10 13.41
C ALA A 138 8.01 8.77 14.05
N ARG A 139 7.49 8.50 15.24
CA ARG A 139 7.62 7.22 15.94
C ARG A 139 6.43 6.34 15.56
N LEU A 140 6.68 5.17 15.01
CA LEU A 140 5.65 4.35 14.39
C LEU A 140 5.36 3.07 15.18
N VAL A 141 4.08 2.72 15.24
CA VAL A 141 3.62 1.37 15.51
C VAL A 141 2.99 0.84 14.24
N HIS A 142 3.66 -0.09 13.58
CA HIS A 142 3.20 -0.74 12.36
C HIS A 142 2.57 -2.09 12.71
N VAL A 143 1.30 -2.26 12.37
CA VAL A 143 0.52 -3.47 12.64
C VAL A 143 -0.01 -4.04 11.34
N ASP A 144 0.29 -5.30 11.08
CA ASP A 144 -0.28 -6.05 9.97
C ASP A 144 -0.44 -7.53 10.36
N ALA A 145 -1.51 -8.16 9.91
CA ALA A 145 -1.79 -9.56 10.21
C ALA A 145 -0.85 -10.52 9.46
N SER A 146 -0.30 -10.10 8.33
CA SER A 146 0.59 -10.89 7.49
C SER A 146 2.04 -10.81 7.96
N LYS A 147 2.55 -11.92 8.50
CA LYS A 147 3.97 -12.06 8.84
C LYS A 147 4.89 -11.78 7.65
N LYS A 148 4.46 -12.15 6.43
CA LYS A 148 5.21 -11.90 5.19
C LYS A 148 5.29 -10.41 4.89
N SER A 149 4.18 -9.68 5.04
CA SER A 149 4.12 -8.22 4.81
C SER A 149 5.00 -7.47 5.80
N VAL A 150 4.90 -7.79 7.09
CA VAL A 150 5.75 -7.18 8.13
C VAL A 150 7.24 -7.48 7.89
N LYS A 151 7.58 -8.69 7.44
CA LYS A 151 8.96 -9.03 7.07
C LYS A 151 9.44 -8.16 5.91
N GLN A 152 8.62 -8.01 4.85
CA GLN A 152 8.93 -7.15 3.71
C GLN A 152 9.10 -5.68 4.14
N GLY A 153 8.25 -5.19 5.06
CA GLY A 153 8.38 -3.84 5.63
C GLY A 153 9.74 -3.60 6.30
N LYS A 154 10.21 -4.58 7.08
CA LYS A 154 11.55 -4.52 7.69
C LYS A 154 12.68 -4.58 6.65
N GLU A 155 12.51 -5.32 5.57
CA GLU A 155 13.46 -5.35 4.46
C GLU A 155 13.49 -4.00 3.72
N ASN A 156 12.33 -3.39 3.49
CA ASN A 156 12.23 -2.03 2.93
C ASN A 156 12.85 -0.97 3.85
N ALA A 157 12.72 -1.12 5.18
CA ALA A 157 13.39 -0.24 6.15
C ALA A 157 14.91 -0.30 6.00
N ARG A 158 15.50 -1.50 5.94
CA ARG A 158 16.94 -1.66 5.71
C ARG A 158 17.40 -1.10 4.38
N LEU A 159 16.61 -1.36 3.32
CA LEU A 159 16.91 -0.83 1.98
C LEU A 159 16.92 0.70 1.94
N SER A 160 16.08 1.32 2.78
CA SER A 160 15.99 2.78 2.93
C SER A 160 17.02 3.37 3.91
N GLY A 161 17.79 2.54 4.66
CA GLY A 161 18.63 3.02 5.76
C GLY A 161 17.83 3.59 6.94
N LEU A 162 16.63 3.08 7.17
CA LEU A 162 15.69 3.50 8.23
C LEU A 162 15.43 2.40 9.27
N ASP A 163 16.27 1.39 9.32
CA ASP A 163 16.10 0.24 10.23
C ASP A 163 16.44 0.57 11.69
N ASP A 164 17.15 1.65 11.95
CA ASP A 164 17.42 2.23 13.28
C ASP A 164 16.31 3.17 13.78
N ARG A 165 15.35 3.51 12.93
CA ARG A 165 14.24 4.39 13.30
C ARG A 165 13.29 3.75 14.30
N PRO A 166 12.60 4.54 15.14
CA PRO A 166 11.71 4.05 16.18
C PRO A 166 10.39 3.48 15.61
N ILE A 167 10.49 2.35 14.90
CA ILE A 167 9.35 1.63 14.33
C ILE A 167 9.14 0.32 15.08
N ARG A 168 7.99 0.16 15.73
CA ARG A 168 7.54 -1.10 16.31
C ARG A 168 6.78 -1.92 15.28
N TRP A 169 7.41 -2.98 14.78
CA TRP A 169 6.83 -3.90 13.80
C TRP A 169 6.05 -5.02 14.51
N ILE A 170 4.75 -5.08 14.33
CA ILE A 170 3.83 -5.98 15.02
C ILE A 170 3.11 -6.86 14.00
N VAL A 171 3.17 -8.18 14.19
CA VAL A 171 2.31 -9.14 13.47
C VAL A 171 1.12 -9.44 14.37
N ASP A 172 -0.05 -8.89 14.05
CA ASP A 172 -1.25 -9.03 14.86
C ASP A 172 -2.51 -8.64 14.06
N ASP A 173 -3.66 -9.09 14.55
CA ASP A 173 -4.96 -8.60 14.12
C ASP A 173 -5.19 -7.18 14.63
N ALA A 174 -5.66 -6.28 13.74
CA ALA A 174 -5.84 -4.86 14.07
C ALA A 174 -6.83 -4.65 15.23
N THR A 175 -7.94 -5.36 15.24
CA THR A 175 -8.97 -5.25 16.28
C THR A 175 -8.46 -5.70 17.64
N LYS A 176 -7.73 -6.81 17.66
CA LYS A 176 -7.11 -7.31 18.91
C LYS A 176 -6.02 -6.36 19.41
N PHE A 177 -5.24 -5.78 18.48
CA PHE A 177 -4.19 -4.82 18.84
C PHE A 177 -4.80 -3.56 19.45
N THR A 178 -5.76 -2.93 18.77
CA THR A 178 -6.40 -1.68 19.25
C THR A 178 -7.10 -1.87 20.59
N ALA A 179 -7.82 -2.99 20.78
CA ALA A 179 -8.44 -3.32 22.06
C ALA A 179 -7.41 -3.42 23.22
N ARG A 180 -6.19 -3.89 22.94
CA ARG A 180 -5.11 -3.92 23.95
C ARG A 180 -4.55 -2.53 24.22
N GLU A 181 -4.35 -1.70 23.20
CA GLU A 181 -3.85 -0.34 23.35
C GLU A 181 -4.87 0.54 24.10
N MET A 182 -6.18 0.36 23.86
CA MET A 182 -7.25 1.02 24.64
C MET A 182 -7.17 0.66 26.13
N ARG A 183 -7.01 -0.64 26.49
CA ARG A 183 -6.86 -1.06 27.89
C ARG A 183 -5.59 -0.53 28.57
N ARG A 184 -4.57 -0.16 27.77
CA ARG A 184 -3.31 0.45 28.24
C ARG A 184 -3.37 1.98 28.24
N GLU A 185 -4.50 2.56 27.86
CA GLU A 185 -4.72 3.99 27.74
C GLU A 185 -3.68 4.66 26.82
N ARG A 186 -3.15 3.91 25.84
CA ARG A 186 -2.21 4.47 24.86
C ARG A 186 -2.94 5.42 23.94
N ARG A 187 -2.25 6.52 23.61
CA ARG A 187 -2.73 7.53 22.68
C ARG A 187 -1.71 7.72 21.57
N TYR A 188 -2.20 8.13 20.43
CA TYR A 188 -1.42 8.44 19.23
C TYR A 188 -1.84 9.80 18.71
N ASP A 189 -0.89 10.54 18.12
CA ASP A 189 -1.15 11.83 17.48
C ASP A 189 -1.84 11.66 16.13
N GLY A 190 -1.60 10.51 15.46
CA GLY A 190 -2.21 10.16 14.19
C GLY A 190 -2.43 8.67 14.03
N ILE A 191 -3.45 8.32 13.23
CA ILE A 191 -3.74 6.94 12.83
C ILE A 191 -3.80 6.88 11.31
N LEU A 192 -2.95 6.02 10.71
CA LEU A 192 -3.06 5.63 9.32
C LEU A 192 -3.87 4.33 9.25
N LEU A 193 -5.00 4.37 8.56
CA LEU A 193 -5.95 3.28 8.50
C LEU A 193 -6.38 3.04 7.05
N ASP A 194 -5.91 1.94 6.46
CA ASP A 194 -6.24 1.51 5.09
C ASP A 194 -6.61 0.02 5.07
N PRO A 195 -7.79 -0.35 5.60
CA PRO A 195 -8.20 -1.73 5.74
C PRO A 195 -8.61 -2.34 4.39
N PRO A 196 -8.30 -3.62 4.14
CA PRO A 196 -8.83 -4.33 2.97
C PRO A 196 -10.34 -4.56 3.12
N LYS A 197 -11.03 -4.81 2.00
CA LYS A 197 -12.44 -5.24 2.04
C LYS A 197 -12.59 -6.54 2.82
N PHE A 198 -11.66 -7.48 2.63
CA PHE A 198 -11.61 -8.77 3.30
C PHE A 198 -10.16 -9.11 3.70
N GLY A 199 -9.98 -9.79 4.83
CA GLY A 199 -8.68 -10.25 5.30
C GLY A 199 -8.77 -11.37 6.33
N ARG A 200 -7.63 -12.00 6.62
CA ARG A 200 -7.50 -13.01 7.67
C ARG A 200 -6.40 -12.61 8.64
N GLY A 201 -6.71 -12.69 9.91
CA GLY A 201 -5.75 -12.50 11.00
C GLY A 201 -4.79 -13.66 11.14
N PRO A 202 -3.69 -13.49 11.90
CA PRO A 202 -2.62 -14.48 12.03
C PRO A 202 -3.04 -15.76 12.76
N THR A 203 -4.15 -15.75 13.49
CA THR A 203 -4.71 -16.90 14.23
C THR A 203 -6.11 -17.31 13.74
N GLY A 204 -6.48 -16.88 12.50
CA GLY A 204 -7.72 -17.28 11.85
C GLY A 204 -8.88 -16.29 11.99
N GLU A 205 -8.63 -15.12 12.55
CA GLU A 205 -9.59 -14.03 12.58
C GLU A 205 -10.07 -13.69 11.17
N VAL A 206 -11.32 -13.30 11.03
CA VAL A 206 -11.89 -12.87 9.76
C VAL A 206 -12.19 -11.39 9.86
N TRP A 207 -11.55 -10.61 9.00
CA TRP A 207 -11.83 -9.21 8.78
C TRP A 207 -12.78 -9.03 7.60
N ARG A 208 -13.86 -8.31 7.82
CA ARG A 208 -14.78 -7.80 6.79
C ARG A 208 -14.98 -6.31 7.04
N LEU A 209 -14.65 -5.47 6.06
CA LEU A 209 -14.69 -4.02 6.23
C LEU A 209 -16.04 -3.52 6.78
N GLU A 210 -17.13 -3.97 6.17
CA GLU A 210 -18.50 -3.54 6.48
C GLU A 210 -18.93 -3.91 7.92
N GLU A 211 -18.38 -4.99 8.46
CA GLU A 211 -18.70 -5.50 9.79
C GLU A 211 -17.78 -4.98 10.89
N ASN A 212 -16.51 -4.75 10.54
CA ASN A 212 -15.45 -4.56 11.52
C ASN A 212 -14.88 -3.12 11.59
N ILE A 213 -15.20 -2.24 10.62
CA ILE A 213 -14.62 -0.88 10.62
C ILE A 213 -15.20 0.00 11.73
N ALA A 214 -16.50 -0.09 12.01
CA ALA A 214 -17.13 0.74 13.03
C ALA A 214 -16.75 0.35 14.48
N PRO A 215 -16.57 -0.94 14.83
CA PRO A 215 -16.08 -1.32 16.16
C PRO A 215 -14.55 -1.21 16.33
N LEU A 216 -13.76 -1.04 15.25
CA LEU A 216 -12.31 -0.86 15.32
C LEU A 216 -11.94 0.46 15.96
#